data_6229350a917db1a9229f0429b34514d8
#
_entry.id   6229350a917db1a9229f0429b34514d8
#
_cell.length_a   1.000
_cell.length_b   1.000
_cell.length_c   1.000
_cell.angle_alpha   90.00
_cell.angle_beta   90.00
_cell.angle_gamma   90.00
#
_symmetry.space_group_name_H-M   'P 1'
#
loop_
_entity.id
_entity.type
_entity.pdbx_description
1 polymer ?
#
loop_
_entity_poly.entity_id
_entity_poly.type
_entity_poly.pdbx_seq_one_letter_code
_entity_poly.pdbx_strand_id
1 'polypeptide(L)'
;SLGLVGSEMCIRDRISDGFQVLKAYSAKEGLRILEEKKIDLVLLDVMMPDMDGIAMCRRIRETNNIPIIMVSAKTQDIDKIVGLSTGADDYVAKPFNPLELMARVKSQLRRYRELNPSKPHERQEVISLKHLEINKVTHQVVCYGESIKLTPIEFDILYLLASNPGRVFGTDEIFERVWHEKFYEANNTVMVHIRRLRGKMKDDTREDKIITTVWGVGYKIEA
;
A
#
# COMPACT_ATOMS: atom_id res chain seq x y z
N SER A 1 -7.25 14.60 5.02
CA SER A 1 -6.33 14.89 6.14
C SER A 1 -5.12 13.96 6.10
N LEU A 2 -3.94 14.49 6.37
CA LEU A 2 -2.69 13.77 6.46
C LEU A 2 -2.31 13.58 7.94
N GLY A 3 -2.19 12.34 8.40
CA GLY A 3 -1.73 12.02 9.75
C GLY A 3 -0.20 11.91 9.79
N LEU A 4 0.45 12.62 10.71
CA LEU A 4 1.89 12.54 10.98
C LEU A 4 2.11 12.00 12.38
N VAL A 5 2.87 10.92 12.50
CA VAL A 5 3.20 10.31 13.79
C VAL A 5 4.71 10.15 13.92
N GLY A 6 5.32 10.80 14.92
CA GLY A 6 6.76 10.77 15.20
C GLY A 6 7.38 12.12 15.50
N SER A 7 8.61 12.13 15.99
CA SER A 7 9.37 13.33 16.34
C SER A 7 9.87 14.07 15.10
N GLU A 8 9.62 15.38 15.06
CA GLU A 8 10.26 16.36 14.19
C GLU A 8 10.35 16.06 12.69
N MET A 9 9.23 15.79 12.05
CA MET A 9 9.20 15.91 10.60
C MET A 9 8.87 17.36 10.23
N CYS A 10 9.88 18.13 9.81
CA CYS A 10 9.75 19.52 9.31
C CYS A 10 8.91 19.57 8.02
N ILE A 11 7.61 19.29 8.13
CA ILE A 11 6.64 19.57 7.07
C ILE A 11 6.00 20.96 7.27
N ARG A 12 6.61 21.76 8.13
CA ARG A 12 6.07 23.07 8.53
C ARG A 12 5.92 24.07 7.37
N ASP A 13 6.67 23.90 6.28
CA ASP A 13 6.75 24.89 5.21
C ASP A 13 5.95 24.54 3.94
N ARG A 14 5.14 23.46 3.93
CA ARG A 14 4.46 22.99 2.71
C ARG A 14 2.96 22.76 2.85
N ILE A 15 2.31 23.54 3.71
CA ILE A 15 0.84 23.71 3.75
C ILE A 15 0.32 24.32 2.42
N SER A 16 1.22 24.79 1.54
CA SER A 16 0.88 25.38 0.23
C SER A 16 0.17 24.42 -0.74
N ASP A 17 0.20 23.12 -0.52
CA ASP A 17 -0.41 22.12 -1.40
C ASP A 17 -1.85 21.73 -1.02
N GLY A 18 -2.47 22.45 -0.08
CA GLY A 18 -3.88 22.25 0.29
C GLY A 18 -4.15 21.02 1.18
N PHE A 19 -3.13 20.43 1.80
CA PHE A 19 -3.29 19.33 2.76
C PHE A 19 -3.53 19.85 4.18
N GLN A 20 -4.54 19.29 4.85
CA GLN A 20 -4.69 19.44 6.30
C GLN A 20 -3.80 18.43 7.00
N VAL A 21 -2.79 18.87 7.71
CA VAL A 21 -1.83 18.04 8.42
C VAL A 21 -2.18 17.97 9.89
N LEU A 22 -2.36 16.75 10.42
CA LEU A 22 -2.53 16.48 11.84
C LEU A 22 -1.28 15.80 12.37
N LYS A 23 -0.77 16.27 13.50
CA LYS A 23 0.45 15.75 14.11
C LYS A 23 0.10 14.95 15.36
N ALA A 24 0.83 13.86 15.55
CA ALA A 24 0.86 13.08 16.77
C ALA A 24 2.31 12.81 17.17
N TYR A 25 2.63 12.95 18.44
CA TYR A 25 3.99 12.78 18.95
C TYR A 25 4.20 11.41 19.60
N SER A 26 3.16 10.59 19.68
CA SER A 26 3.21 9.21 20.16
C SER A 26 2.23 8.34 19.39
N ALA A 27 2.46 7.03 19.41
CA ALA A 27 1.57 6.05 18.80
C ALA A 27 0.15 6.11 19.41
N LYS A 28 0.05 6.30 20.73
CA LYS A 28 -1.25 6.42 21.44
C LYS A 28 -2.05 7.63 20.96
N GLU A 29 -1.40 8.76 20.79
CA GLU A 29 -2.06 9.97 20.26
C GLU A 29 -2.47 9.78 18.81
N GLY A 30 -1.60 9.18 17.99
CA GLY A 30 -1.90 8.89 16.58
C GLY A 30 -3.10 7.97 16.41
N LEU A 31 -3.20 6.90 17.19
CA LEU A 31 -4.34 5.99 17.17
C LEU A 31 -5.64 6.71 17.57
N ARG A 32 -5.60 7.56 18.60
CA ARG A 32 -6.76 8.36 19.00
C ARG A 32 -7.22 9.29 17.88
N ILE A 33 -6.29 9.98 17.20
CA ILE A 33 -6.63 10.85 16.06
C ILE A 33 -7.30 10.04 14.94
N LEU A 34 -6.83 8.82 14.68
CA LEU A 34 -7.42 7.94 13.67
C LEU A 34 -8.84 7.47 14.01
N GLU A 35 -9.17 7.36 15.30
CA GLU A 35 -10.53 7.05 15.77
C GLU A 35 -11.47 8.25 15.68
N GLU A 36 -10.97 9.45 16.00
CA GLU A 36 -11.78 10.67 16.09
C GLU A 36 -11.94 11.40 14.75
N LYS A 37 -11.01 11.23 13.81
CA LYS A 37 -10.94 12.03 12.57
C LYS A 37 -10.74 11.17 11.34
N LYS A 38 -11.32 11.62 10.23
CA LYS A 38 -11.08 11.00 8.92
C LYS A 38 -9.69 11.36 8.42
N ILE A 39 -8.83 10.38 8.33
CA ILE A 39 -7.47 10.48 7.82
C ILE A 39 -7.41 9.77 6.47
N ASP A 40 -6.80 10.41 5.47
CA ASP A 40 -6.68 9.87 4.12
C ASP A 40 -5.31 9.21 3.87
N LEU A 41 -4.28 9.54 4.68
CA LEU A 41 -2.95 8.93 4.61
C LEU A 41 -2.20 9.14 5.93
N VAL A 42 -1.36 8.18 6.29
CA VAL A 42 -0.47 8.26 7.47
C VAL A 42 0.99 8.25 7.03
N LEU A 43 1.75 9.24 7.51
CA LEU A 43 3.21 9.18 7.53
C LEU A 43 3.63 8.70 8.92
N LEU A 44 4.33 7.59 8.98
CA LEU A 44 4.63 6.89 10.23
C LEU A 44 6.13 6.74 10.43
N ASP A 45 6.66 7.38 11.46
CA ASP A 45 8.05 7.17 11.86
C ASP A 45 8.21 5.77 12.47
N VAL A 46 9.23 5.03 12.04
CA VAL A 46 9.53 3.72 12.61
C VAL A 46 10.08 3.87 14.04
N MET A 47 10.91 4.89 14.26
CA MET A 47 11.58 5.13 15.53
C MET A 47 10.75 6.08 16.39
N MET A 48 9.86 5.53 17.20
CA MET A 48 9.05 6.30 18.15
C MET A 48 9.24 5.79 19.57
N PRO A 49 9.10 6.67 20.60
CA PRO A 49 9.05 6.21 22.00
C PRO A 49 7.76 5.40 22.23
N ASP A 50 7.79 4.52 23.23
CA ASP A 50 6.69 3.68 23.77
C ASP A 50 6.26 2.53 22.85
N MET A 51 5.83 2.81 21.63
CA MET A 51 5.41 1.83 20.63
C MET A 51 6.11 2.15 19.32
N ASP A 52 6.83 1.19 18.75
CA ASP A 52 7.47 1.39 17.44
C ASP A 52 6.44 1.53 16.30
N GLY A 53 6.86 2.18 15.21
CA GLY A 53 5.98 2.40 14.05
C GLY A 53 5.51 1.12 13.39
N ILE A 54 6.26 0.02 13.51
CA ILE A 54 5.90 -1.29 12.98
C ILE A 54 4.69 -1.85 13.73
N ALA A 55 4.73 -1.80 15.08
CA ALA A 55 3.62 -2.23 15.92
C ALA A 55 2.38 -1.35 15.69
N MET A 56 2.56 -0.03 15.57
CA MET A 56 1.46 0.88 15.25
C MET A 56 0.86 0.59 13.86
N CYS A 57 1.67 0.31 12.85
CA CYS A 57 1.19 -0.06 11.52
C CYS A 57 0.29 -1.30 11.56
N ARG A 58 0.71 -2.35 12.27
CA ARG A 58 -0.10 -3.56 12.47
C ARG A 58 -1.46 -3.21 13.08
N ARG A 59 -1.45 -2.40 14.13
CA ARG A 59 -2.68 -1.98 14.82
C ARG A 59 -3.63 -1.22 13.90
N ILE A 60 -3.11 -0.30 13.09
CA ILE A 60 -3.91 0.43 12.09
C ILE A 60 -4.52 -0.56 11.10
N ARG A 61 -3.78 -1.56 10.66
CA ARG A 61 -4.23 -2.56 9.67
C ARG A 61 -5.32 -3.51 10.18
N GLU A 62 -5.51 -3.64 11.49
CA GLU A 62 -6.63 -4.39 12.06
C GLU A 62 -7.99 -3.76 11.67
N THR A 63 -8.04 -2.43 11.52
CA THR A 63 -9.30 -1.70 11.33
C THR A 63 -9.33 -0.86 10.06
N ASN A 64 -8.18 -0.44 9.52
CA ASN A 64 -8.06 0.53 8.43
C ASN A 64 -7.16 0.08 7.29
N ASN A 65 -7.57 0.39 6.05
CA ASN A 65 -6.77 0.20 4.84
C ASN A 65 -6.27 1.53 4.24
N ILE A 66 -6.23 2.62 5.03
CA ILE A 66 -5.67 3.89 4.60
C ILE A 66 -4.20 3.74 4.21
N PRO A 67 -3.69 4.48 3.22
CA PRO A 67 -2.29 4.43 2.85
C PRO A 67 -1.36 4.79 4.02
N ILE A 68 -0.32 3.99 4.22
CA ILE A 68 0.72 4.22 5.24
C ILE A 68 2.07 4.28 4.54
N ILE A 69 2.77 5.40 4.67
CA ILE A 69 4.17 5.55 4.27
C ILE A 69 5.02 5.52 5.53
N MET A 70 5.90 4.54 5.65
CA MET A 70 6.88 4.49 6.74
C MET A 70 8.06 5.39 6.45
N VAL A 71 8.54 6.07 7.47
CA VAL A 71 9.73 6.91 7.42
C VAL A 71 10.72 6.45 8.48
N SER A 72 11.99 6.17 8.11
CA SER A 72 12.96 5.63 9.05
C SER A 72 14.39 6.07 8.76
N ALA A 73 15.20 6.19 9.81
CA ALA A 73 16.65 6.33 9.70
C ALA A 73 17.37 5.00 9.34
N LYS A 74 16.64 3.87 9.42
CA LYS A 74 17.19 2.57 9.07
C LYS A 74 17.18 2.38 7.56
N THR A 75 18.34 2.10 7.00
CA THR A 75 18.57 1.97 5.55
C THR A 75 18.77 0.52 5.10
N GLN A 76 18.84 -0.43 6.03
CA GLN A 76 19.03 -1.84 5.68
C GLN A 76 17.79 -2.40 5.00
N ASP A 77 18.00 -3.22 3.98
CA ASP A 77 16.91 -3.82 3.21
C ASP A 77 15.97 -4.68 4.07
N ILE A 78 16.52 -5.32 5.10
CA ILE A 78 15.73 -6.10 6.08
C ILE A 78 14.70 -5.21 6.79
N ASP A 79 15.05 -4.00 7.19
CA ASP A 79 14.13 -3.08 7.87
C ASP A 79 13.02 -2.60 6.95
N LYS A 80 13.32 -2.38 5.66
CA LYS A 80 12.32 -2.06 4.63
C LYS A 80 11.36 -3.23 4.40
N ILE A 81 11.90 -4.45 4.28
CA ILE A 81 11.12 -5.68 4.12
C ILE A 81 10.18 -5.86 5.31
N VAL A 82 10.68 -5.70 6.54
CA VAL A 82 9.87 -5.79 7.76
C VAL A 82 8.78 -4.72 7.78
N GLY A 83 9.10 -3.46 7.48
CA GLY A 83 8.12 -2.37 7.40
C GLY A 83 7.00 -2.67 6.41
N LEU A 84 7.35 -3.04 5.19
CA LEU A 84 6.39 -3.39 4.15
C LEU A 84 5.61 -4.68 4.47
N SER A 85 6.26 -5.70 5.05
CA SER A 85 5.58 -6.95 5.44
C SER A 85 4.54 -6.77 6.56
N THR A 86 4.65 -5.69 7.34
CA THR A 86 3.68 -5.37 8.40
C THR A 86 2.46 -4.61 7.92
N GLY A 87 2.43 -4.15 6.68
CA GLY A 87 1.24 -3.49 6.16
C GLY A 87 1.46 -2.09 5.58
N ALA A 88 2.67 -1.54 5.63
CA ALA A 88 2.96 -0.28 4.96
C ALA A 88 2.82 -0.41 3.43
N ASP A 89 2.41 0.67 2.78
CA ASP A 89 2.28 0.74 1.33
C ASP A 89 3.56 1.25 0.67
N ASP A 90 4.34 2.06 1.42
CA ASP A 90 5.61 2.59 0.95
C ASP A 90 6.57 2.83 2.12
N TYR A 91 7.86 3.05 1.80
CA TYR A 91 8.92 3.26 2.77
C TYR A 91 9.91 4.31 2.28
N VAL A 92 10.23 5.28 3.13
CA VAL A 92 11.16 6.38 2.83
C VAL A 92 12.27 6.42 3.87
N ALA A 93 13.52 6.35 3.42
CA ALA A 93 14.68 6.43 4.29
C ALA A 93 15.01 7.89 4.65
N LYS A 94 15.41 8.15 5.90
CA LYS A 94 15.99 9.43 6.33
C LYS A 94 17.51 9.44 6.08
N PRO A 95 18.11 10.54 5.63
CA PRO A 95 17.46 11.79 5.24
C PRO A 95 16.78 11.68 3.87
N PHE A 96 15.58 12.21 3.74
CA PHE A 96 14.82 12.17 2.50
C PHE A 96 14.71 13.56 1.84
N ASN A 97 14.59 13.57 0.52
CA ASN A 97 14.24 14.79 -0.20
C ASN A 97 12.75 15.10 0.05
N PRO A 98 12.41 16.29 0.58
CA PRO A 98 11.02 16.65 0.81
C PRO A 98 10.14 16.61 -0.44
N LEU A 99 10.69 16.89 -1.64
CA LEU A 99 9.95 16.79 -2.90
C LEU A 99 9.62 15.33 -3.24
N GLU A 100 10.54 14.41 -2.97
CA GLU A 100 10.31 12.98 -3.13
C GLU A 100 9.19 12.49 -2.22
N LEU A 101 9.24 12.83 -0.92
CA LEU A 101 8.20 12.45 0.01
C LEU A 101 6.83 12.99 -0.42
N MET A 102 6.76 14.24 -0.88
CA MET A 102 5.51 14.84 -1.36
C MET A 102 4.99 14.18 -2.64
N ALA A 103 5.88 13.77 -3.55
CA ALA A 103 5.48 13.02 -4.74
C ALA A 103 4.85 11.68 -4.36
N ARG A 104 5.44 10.95 -3.41
CA ARG A 104 4.91 9.69 -2.87
C ARG A 104 3.57 9.89 -2.17
N VAL A 105 3.44 10.90 -1.32
CA VAL A 105 2.18 11.27 -0.66
C VAL A 105 1.08 11.55 -1.69
N LYS A 106 1.36 12.38 -2.71
CA LYS A 106 0.40 12.69 -3.77
C LYS A 106 -0.01 11.45 -4.57
N SER A 107 0.94 10.58 -4.87
CA SER A 107 0.68 9.31 -5.57
C SER A 107 -0.24 8.41 -4.75
N GLN A 108 0.05 8.19 -3.47
CA GLN A 108 -0.76 7.36 -2.58
C GLN A 108 -2.16 7.95 -2.35
N LEU A 109 -2.28 9.27 -2.15
CA LEU A 109 -3.57 9.93 -1.99
C LEU A 109 -4.43 9.89 -3.26
N ARG A 110 -3.82 10.04 -4.44
CA ARG A 110 -4.52 9.92 -5.72
C ARG A 110 -5.15 8.53 -5.84
N ARG A 111 -4.36 7.47 -5.62
CA ARG A 111 -4.85 6.09 -5.60
C ARG A 111 -5.98 5.91 -4.60
N TYR A 112 -5.78 6.34 -3.35
CA TYR A 112 -6.78 6.17 -2.30
C TYR A 112 -8.10 6.88 -2.62
N ARG A 113 -8.07 8.04 -3.31
CA ARG A 113 -9.26 8.78 -3.75
C ARG A 113 -9.92 8.14 -4.97
N GLU A 114 -9.12 7.63 -5.90
CA GLU A 114 -9.63 6.84 -7.03
C GLU A 114 -10.30 5.54 -6.54
N LEU A 115 -9.79 4.97 -5.44
CA LEU A 115 -10.33 3.80 -4.76
C LEU A 115 -11.65 4.07 -4.00
N ASN A 116 -11.97 5.33 -3.69
CA ASN A 116 -13.18 5.74 -2.95
C ASN A 116 -13.94 6.82 -3.72
N PRO A 117 -14.46 6.55 -4.92
CA PRO A 117 -15.21 7.54 -5.70
C PRO A 117 -16.52 7.89 -5.01
N SER A 118 -16.72 9.17 -4.75
CA SER A 118 -17.96 9.71 -4.16
C SER A 118 -19.13 9.79 -5.15
N LYS A 119 -18.99 9.29 -6.40
CA LYS A 119 -20.02 9.26 -7.43
C LYS A 119 -19.93 7.99 -8.27
N PRO A 120 -21.05 7.31 -8.57
CA PRO A 120 -21.06 6.18 -9.51
C PRO A 120 -20.84 6.69 -10.93
N HIS A 121 -19.70 6.42 -11.54
CA HIS A 121 -19.54 6.52 -12.98
C HIS A 121 -19.89 5.18 -13.62
N GLU A 122 -20.85 5.22 -14.55
CA GLU A 122 -21.33 4.13 -15.37
C GLU A 122 -20.23 3.63 -16.32
N ARG A 123 -19.46 2.68 -15.88
CA ARG A 123 -18.90 1.56 -16.65
C ARG A 123 -18.39 0.56 -15.62
N GLN A 124 -19.12 -0.53 -15.47
CA GLN A 124 -18.68 -1.67 -14.66
C GLN A 124 -17.51 -2.35 -15.40
N GLU A 125 -16.29 -1.90 -15.15
CA GLU A 125 -15.10 -2.67 -15.52
C GLU A 125 -14.93 -3.76 -14.46
N VAL A 126 -15.68 -4.85 -14.62
CA VAL A 126 -15.54 -6.05 -13.79
C VAL A 126 -14.67 -7.04 -14.53
N ILE A 127 -13.57 -7.44 -13.91
CA ILE A 127 -12.77 -8.58 -14.36
C ILE A 127 -13.30 -9.81 -13.62
N SER A 128 -13.71 -10.81 -14.36
CA SER A 128 -14.15 -12.10 -13.82
C SER A 128 -13.24 -13.19 -14.35
N LEU A 129 -12.47 -13.80 -13.46
CA LEU A 129 -11.65 -14.98 -13.70
C LEU A 129 -12.15 -16.13 -12.83
N LYS A 130 -11.68 -17.37 -13.02
CA LYS A 130 -12.21 -18.58 -12.39
C LYS A 130 -12.62 -18.47 -10.92
N HIS A 131 -11.80 -17.80 -10.08
CA HIS A 131 -12.02 -17.65 -8.63
C HIS A 131 -11.85 -16.22 -8.15
N LEU A 132 -11.80 -15.26 -9.07
CA LEU A 132 -11.48 -13.87 -8.78
C LEU A 132 -12.42 -12.94 -9.54
N GLU A 133 -13.09 -12.07 -8.81
CA GLU A 133 -13.86 -10.96 -9.38
C GLU A 133 -13.31 -9.65 -8.85
N ILE A 134 -13.01 -8.74 -9.75
CA ILE A 134 -12.48 -7.42 -9.42
C ILE A 134 -13.37 -6.36 -10.07
N ASN A 135 -13.95 -5.49 -9.27
CA ASN A 135 -14.63 -4.31 -9.76
C ASN A 135 -13.71 -3.11 -9.63
N LYS A 136 -13.21 -2.58 -10.75
CA LYS A 136 -12.29 -1.43 -10.77
C LYS A 136 -12.92 -0.17 -10.21
N VAL A 137 -14.19 0.05 -10.44
CA VAL A 137 -14.90 1.27 -10.05
C VAL A 137 -15.17 1.31 -8.54
N THR A 138 -15.64 0.18 -7.98
CA THR A 138 -15.92 0.08 -6.54
C THR A 138 -14.74 -0.42 -5.73
N HIS A 139 -13.66 -0.86 -6.39
CA HIS A 139 -12.47 -1.50 -5.79
C HIS A 139 -12.81 -2.70 -4.90
N GLN A 140 -13.94 -3.33 -5.19
CA GLN A 140 -14.32 -4.56 -4.54
C GLN A 140 -13.61 -5.74 -5.19
N VAL A 141 -13.12 -6.63 -4.36
CA VAL A 141 -12.51 -7.88 -4.78
C VAL A 141 -13.20 -9.02 -4.07
N VAL A 142 -13.67 -9.99 -4.86
CA VAL A 142 -14.21 -11.26 -4.37
C VAL A 142 -13.27 -12.36 -4.83
N CYS A 143 -12.80 -13.15 -3.89
CA CYS A 143 -11.87 -14.24 -4.14
C CYS A 143 -12.43 -15.51 -3.53
N TYR A 144 -12.60 -16.58 -4.34
CA TYR A 144 -13.26 -17.82 -3.95
C TYR A 144 -14.63 -17.61 -3.27
N GLY A 145 -15.40 -16.60 -3.72
CA GLY A 145 -16.70 -16.23 -3.17
C GLY A 145 -16.68 -15.39 -1.89
N GLU A 146 -15.49 -15.12 -1.33
CA GLU A 146 -15.33 -14.26 -0.15
C GLU A 146 -14.86 -12.85 -0.56
N SER A 147 -15.50 -11.81 -0.02
CA SER A 147 -15.02 -10.43 -0.20
C SER A 147 -13.77 -10.18 0.62
N ILE A 148 -12.73 -9.67 -0.01
CA ILE A 148 -11.45 -9.38 0.64
C ILE A 148 -11.14 -7.89 0.63
N LYS A 149 -10.49 -7.40 1.70
CA LYS A 149 -10.07 -6.00 1.82
C LYS A 149 -8.58 -5.87 1.47
N LEU A 150 -8.31 -5.15 0.41
CA LEU A 150 -6.95 -4.87 -0.06
C LEU A 150 -6.54 -3.42 0.25
N THR A 151 -5.24 -3.21 0.45
CA THR A 151 -4.68 -1.85 0.41
C THR A 151 -4.61 -1.36 -1.05
N PRO A 152 -4.47 -0.05 -1.30
CA PRO A 152 -4.38 0.47 -2.66
C PRO A 152 -3.32 -0.23 -3.52
N ILE A 153 -2.12 -0.41 -2.99
CA ILE A 153 -1.03 -1.08 -3.72
C ILE A 153 -1.35 -2.55 -4.01
N GLU A 154 -1.92 -3.26 -3.05
CA GLU A 154 -2.32 -4.66 -3.27
C GLU A 154 -3.39 -4.77 -4.34
N PHE A 155 -4.35 -3.83 -4.36
CA PHE A 155 -5.37 -3.77 -5.40
C PHE A 155 -4.76 -3.50 -6.78
N ASP A 156 -3.88 -2.50 -6.88
CA ASP A 156 -3.22 -2.13 -8.15
C ASP A 156 -2.39 -3.27 -8.72
N ILE A 157 -1.63 -3.99 -7.87
CA ILE A 157 -0.89 -5.18 -8.30
C ILE A 157 -1.85 -6.26 -8.81
N LEU A 158 -2.88 -6.58 -8.03
CA LEU A 158 -3.85 -7.62 -8.42
C LEU A 158 -4.58 -7.25 -9.71
N TYR A 159 -5.01 -5.99 -9.84
CA TYR A 159 -5.68 -5.48 -11.03
C TYR A 159 -4.76 -5.50 -12.26
N LEU A 160 -3.49 -5.12 -12.11
CA LEU A 160 -2.51 -5.18 -13.21
C LEU A 160 -2.36 -6.61 -13.75
N LEU A 161 -2.20 -7.59 -12.87
CA LEU A 161 -2.05 -8.99 -13.26
C LEU A 161 -3.34 -9.56 -13.86
N ALA A 162 -4.48 -9.30 -13.22
CA ALA A 162 -5.79 -9.81 -13.65
C ALA A 162 -6.28 -9.17 -14.97
N SER A 163 -5.89 -7.94 -15.27
CA SER A 163 -6.20 -7.29 -16.54
C SER A 163 -5.40 -7.85 -17.72
N ASN A 164 -4.39 -8.68 -17.45
CA ASN A 164 -3.51 -9.26 -18.47
C ASN A 164 -3.28 -10.75 -18.19
N PRO A 165 -4.33 -11.59 -18.21
CA PRO A 165 -4.22 -13.00 -17.86
C PRO A 165 -3.23 -13.72 -18.78
N GLY A 166 -2.43 -14.64 -18.21
CA GLY A 166 -1.39 -15.37 -18.90
C GLY A 166 -0.07 -14.61 -19.11
N ARG A 167 -0.08 -13.27 -19.02
CA ARG A 167 1.14 -12.46 -19.17
C ARG A 167 1.98 -12.50 -17.89
N VAL A 168 3.27 -12.76 -18.05
CA VAL A 168 4.26 -12.67 -16.97
C VAL A 168 4.76 -11.24 -16.85
N PHE A 169 4.72 -10.69 -15.64
CA PHE A 169 5.28 -9.38 -15.30
C PHE A 169 6.50 -9.55 -14.40
N GLY A 170 7.63 -8.96 -14.79
CA GLY A 170 8.80 -8.85 -13.92
C GLY A 170 8.55 -7.98 -12.69
N THR A 171 9.35 -8.16 -11.66
CA THR A 171 9.22 -7.34 -10.43
C THR A 171 9.47 -5.85 -10.68
N ASP A 172 10.42 -5.55 -11.57
CA ASP A 172 10.72 -4.21 -12.06
C ASP A 172 9.52 -3.59 -12.80
N GLU A 173 8.94 -4.32 -13.75
CA GLU A 173 7.78 -3.85 -14.50
C GLU A 173 6.56 -3.64 -13.58
N ILE A 174 6.30 -4.55 -12.62
CA ILE A 174 5.22 -4.38 -11.64
C ILE A 174 5.47 -3.11 -10.82
N PHE A 175 6.71 -2.92 -10.34
CA PHE A 175 7.06 -1.77 -9.55
C PHE A 175 6.83 -0.47 -10.34
N GLU A 176 7.39 -0.35 -11.54
CA GLU A 176 7.27 0.86 -12.36
C GLU A 176 5.81 1.20 -12.70
N ARG A 177 5.00 0.18 -13.01
CA ARG A 177 3.58 0.37 -13.35
C ARG A 177 2.71 0.72 -12.16
N VAL A 178 3.01 0.15 -10.98
CA VAL A 178 2.20 0.34 -9.79
C VAL A 178 2.65 1.55 -8.98
N TRP A 179 3.96 1.78 -8.83
CA TRP A 179 4.46 2.97 -8.10
C TRP A 179 4.64 4.20 -8.98
N HIS A 180 4.65 4.02 -10.33
CA HIS A 180 4.95 5.08 -11.31
C HIS A 180 6.31 5.73 -11.11
N GLU A 181 7.27 4.96 -10.63
CA GLU A 181 8.66 5.34 -10.37
C GLU A 181 9.59 4.34 -11.07
N LYS A 182 10.79 4.80 -11.43
CA LYS A 182 11.81 3.90 -11.97
C LYS A 182 12.26 2.93 -10.87
N PHE A 183 12.43 1.68 -11.25
CA PHE A 183 12.98 0.67 -10.38
C PHE A 183 14.48 0.94 -10.17
N TYR A 184 14.87 1.29 -8.94
CA TYR A 184 16.26 1.37 -8.51
C TYR A 184 16.57 0.13 -7.67
N GLU A 185 17.68 -0.55 -7.97
CA GLU A 185 18.10 -1.86 -7.44
C GLU A 185 17.77 -2.13 -5.96
N ALA A 186 17.47 -3.42 -5.67
CA ALA A 186 17.26 -4.02 -4.36
C ALA A 186 15.90 -3.76 -3.68
N ASN A 187 14.83 -3.45 -4.38
CA ASN A 187 13.51 -3.34 -3.76
C ASN A 187 12.75 -4.68 -3.79
N ASN A 188 12.82 -5.47 -2.72
CA ASN A 188 11.95 -6.63 -2.50
C ASN A 188 10.48 -6.25 -2.24
N THR A 189 10.12 -4.98 -2.49
CA THR A 189 8.80 -4.40 -2.21
C THR A 189 7.68 -5.18 -2.88
N VAL A 190 7.81 -5.47 -4.18
CA VAL A 190 6.80 -6.23 -4.94
C VAL A 190 6.59 -7.61 -4.34
N MET A 191 7.68 -8.33 -4.00
CA MET A 191 7.59 -9.67 -3.44
C MET A 191 6.84 -9.70 -2.10
N VAL A 192 7.04 -8.67 -1.28
CA VAL A 192 6.35 -8.52 0.01
C VAL A 192 4.85 -8.31 -0.20
N HIS A 193 4.46 -7.45 -1.14
CA HIS A 193 3.04 -7.23 -1.45
C HIS A 193 2.38 -8.46 -2.07
N ILE A 194 3.06 -9.18 -2.97
CA ILE A 194 2.56 -10.45 -3.51
C ILE A 194 2.34 -11.49 -2.39
N ARG A 195 3.28 -11.60 -1.44
CA ARG A 195 3.12 -12.50 -0.28
C ARG A 195 1.88 -12.14 0.55
N ARG A 196 1.68 -10.85 0.81
CA ARG A 196 0.49 -10.36 1.56
C ARG A 196 -0.80 -10.60 0.80
N LEU A 197 -0.83 -10.34 -0.52
CA LEU A 197 -1.95 -10.64 -1.39
C LEU A 197 -2.35 -12.11 -1.29
N ARG A 198 -1.39 -13.03 -1.46
CA ARG A 198 -1.62 -14.46 -1.34
C ARG A 198 -2.20 -14.83 0.02
N GLY A 199 -1.65 -14.28 1.10
CA GLY A 199 -2.17 -14.51 2.45
C GLY A 199 -3.63 -14.05 2.60
N LYS A 200 -3.98 -12.83 2.11
CA LYS A 200 -5.35 -12.31 2.16
C LYS A 200 -6.32 -13.11 1.29
N MET A 201 -5.88 -13.58 0.13
CA MET A 201 -6.65 -14.43 -0.77
C MET A 201 -6.72 -15.90 -0.32
N LYS A 202 -5.97 -16.29 0.73
CA LYS A 202 -5.76 -17.69 1.14
C LYS A 202 -5.19 -18.55 -0.01
N ASP A 203 -4.39 -17.92 -0.88
CA ASP A 203 -3.86 -18.50 -2.11
C ASP A 203 -2.67 -19.44 -1.85
N ASP A 204 -1.94 -19.20 -0.73
CA ASP A 204 -0.78 -20.01 -0.35
C ASP A 204 -1.12 -21.45 0.02
N THR A 205 -2.34 -21.70 0.50
CA THR A 205 -2.81 -23.01 0.96
C THR A 205 -3.53 -23.82 -0.12
N ARG A 206 -3.64 -23.30 -1.36
CA ARG A 206 -4.39 -23.89 -2.45
C ARG A 206 -3.47 -24.49 -3.50
N GLU A 207 -3.90 -25.58 -4.13
CA GLU A 207 -3.22 -26.18 -5.27
C GLU A 207 -3.42 -25.30 -6.53
N ASP A 208 -4.63 -24.80 -6.71
CA ASP A 208 -5.04 -23.93 -7.85
C ASP A 208 -4.83 -22.46 -7.48
N LYS A 209 -3.59 -21.99 -7.60
CA LYS A 209 -3.20 -20.63 -7.21
C LYS A 209 -3.63 -19.60 -8.24
N ILE A 210 -4.21 -18.50 -7.76
CA ILE A 210 -4.57 -17.36 -8.61
C ILE A 210 -3.29 -16.65 -9.08
N ILE A 211 -2.38 -16.31 -8.16
CA ILE A 211 -1.11 -15.67 -8.53
C ILE A 211 -0.02 -16.75 -8.65
N THR A 212 0.44 -16.97 -9.86
CA THR A 212 1.51 -17.93 -10.17
C THR A 212 2.87 -17.23 -10.21
N THR A 213 3.89 -17.84 -9.56
CA THR A 213 5.28 -17.42 -9.70
C THR A 213 5.91 -18.10 -10.89
N VAL A 214 6.50 -17.30 -11.79
CA VAL A 214 7.39 -17.80 -12.84
C VAL A 214 8.81 -17.55 -12.37
N TRP A 215 9.48 -18.63 -11.93
CA TRP A 215 10.78 -18.56 -11.27
C TRP A 215 11.82 -17.86 -12.16
N GLY A 216 12.55 -16.92 -11.59
CA GLY A 216 13.55 -16.12 -12.29
C GLY A 216 12.99 -15.04 -13.24
N VAL A 217 11.65 -14.93 -13.38
CA VAL A 217 11.01 -13.98 -14.29
C VAL A 217 10.07 -13.03 -13.56
N GLY A 218 9.07 -13.55 -12.81
CA GLY A 218 8.09 -12.70 -12.15
C GLY A 218 6.79 -13.39 -11.78
N TYR A 219 5.67 -12.70 -11.98
CA TYR A 219 4.34 -13.15 -11.55
C TYR A 219 3.31 -13.01 -12.68
N LYS A 220 2.30 -13.89 -12.66
CA LYS A 220 1.14 -13.84 -13.55
C LYS A 220 -0.12 -14.34 -12.86
N ILE A 221 -1.26 -14.09 -13.48
CA ILE A 221 -2.54 -14.75 -13.21
C ILE A 221 -2.92 -15.53 -14.45
N GLU A 222 -3.36 -16.79 -14.27
CA GLU A 222 -3.86 -17.60 -15.38
C GLU A 222 -5.29 -17.17 -15.77
N ALA A 223 -5.68 -17.46 -17.02
CA ALA A 223 -7.03 -17.13 -17.53
C ALA A 223 -8.10 -18.05 -16.96
#